data_20cdc5ad70adf943e5a543341e406d4b
#
_entry.id   20cdc5ad70adf943e5a543341e406d4b
#
_cell.length_a   1.000
_cell.length_b   1.000
_cell.length_c   1.000
_cell.angle_alpha   90.00
_cell.angle_beta   90.00
_cell.angle_gamma   90.00
#
_symmetry.space_group_name_H-M   'P 1'
#
loop_
_entity.id
_entity.type
_entity.pdbx_description
1 polymer ?
#
loop_
_entity_poly.entity_id
_entity_poly.type
_entity_poly.pdbx_seq_one_letter_code
_entity_poly.pdbx_strand_id
1 'polypeptide(L)'
;MEYQEQILAFQPHDEEEQAAKSKTATYINQFGRELLLRKNKEVHLVSSALILNPTLDKVLMVRHHLYKAYTFVGGHTDGKQDLIAVAAKEIKEETGLSYFFCLDDNILSLDILPVKQHIRQGKNVPVHKHICVTYGFIAPENQPVAINEKENSAVEWIFVNELQERCSEKHMLPIYQKVIERMKKIVKKRDRDLEICEMVLPLLAWYDKHARILPWRENTEAYRVWVSEIMLQQTRVEAVKPYFDRFMSELPTLKSLAEADDEKLLKLWEGLGYYNRVRNLKKAAQMVMQEYNGEFPRQYHQLLKLSGIGTYTAGAICSISFGKPVPAVDGNVLRVLARVMCSYDEINDPKVKAKRTQLLQEFYPVGRSGDFTQALMELGAMVCVPNGSPKCKDCPLCFLCKAYQTHTQEELPIKTKKKARKKEKKTIVLLCCDGQTAIKKRNQTGLLSGMWEFPNVSGLLTQVQLEQVLEQWQIKPKTIIQSMDKKHVFTHIEWEMSSYLVLCKEKNGDFLWVTKRQLEEDFALPTAFKAFSKVLPLEMK
;
A
#
# COMPACT_ATOMS: atom_id res chain seq x y z
N MET A 1 -19.52 13.26 7.52
CA MET A 1 -20.51 13.58 8.61
C MET A 1 -20.73 15.07 8.55
N GLU A 2 -21.98 15.53 8.58
CA GLU A 2 -22.27 16.98 8.61
C GLU A 2 -21.84 17.57 9.97
N TYR A 3 -21.49 18.86 10.01
CA TYR A 3 -21.01 19.50 11.24
C TYR A 3 -21.98 19.37 12.42
N GLN A 4 -23.27 19.38 12.13
CA GLN A 4 -24.34 19.23 13.12
C GLN A 4 -24.29 17.86 13.80
N GLU A 5 -24.12 16.79 13.01
CA GLU A 5 -24.01 15.43 13.53
C GLU A 5 -22.79 15.26 14.44
N GLN A 6 -21.64 15.85 14.04
CA GLN A 6 -20.42 15.81 14.85
C GLN A 6 -20.61 16.50 16.21
N ILE A 7 -21.20 17.70 16.21
CA ILE A 7 -21.46 18.46 17.45
C ILE A 7 -22.48 17.75 18.33
N LEU A 8 -23.54 17.21 17.76
CA LEU A 8 -24.56 16.48 18.53
C LEU A 8 -24.01 15.15 19.09
N ALA A 9 -23.09 14.49 18.39
CA ALA A 9 -22.42 13.28 18.86
C ALA A 9 -21.38 13.55 19.94
N PHE A 10 -20.87 14.76 20.10
CA PHE A 10 -19.90 15.13 21.13
C PHE A 10 -20.38 14.75 22.52
N GLN A 11 -19.53 14.12 23.33
CA GLN A 11 -19.80 13.73 24.71
C GLN A 11 -19.12 14.70 25.66
N PRO A 12 -19.86 15.60 26.33
CA PRO A 12 -19.32 16.50 27.33
C PRO A 12 -18.68 15.75 28.50
N HIS A 13 -17.62 16.30 29.06
CA HIS A 13 -16.90 15.69 30.17
C HIS A 13 -17.08 16.48 31.49
N ASP A 14 -17.61 17.69 31.39
CA ASP A 14 -17.88 18.58 32.51
C ASP A 14 -19.16 19.42 32.29
N GLU A 15 -19.59 20.16 33.29
CA GLU A 15 -20.80 20.99 33.25
C GLU A 15 -20.67 22.15 32.24
N GLU A 16 -19.47 22.72 32.09
CA GLU A 16 -19.23 23.82 31.15
C GLU A 16 -19.41 23.36 29.70
N GLU A 17 -18.88 22.20 29.34
CA GLU A 17 -19.07 21.61 28.01
C GLU A 17 -20.52 21.16 27.79
N GLN A 18 -21.19 20.68 28.83
CA GLN A 18 -22.62 20.33 28.74
C GLN A 18 -23.45 21.59 28.44
N ALA A 19 -23.16 22.69 29.11
CA ALA A 19 -23.80 23.98 28.86
C ALA A 19 -23.48 24.51 27.44
N ALA A 20 -22.20 24.41 27.03
CA ALA A 20 -21.77 24.79 25.68
C ALA A 20 -22.48 23.97 24.61
N LYS A 21 -22.58 22.64 24.77
CA LYS A 21 -23.29 21.76 23.85
C LYS A 21 -24.78 22.12 23.74
N SER A 22 -25.46 22.30 24.88
CA SER A 22 -26.89 22.64 24.91
C SER A 22 -27.15 23.97 24.21
N LYS A 23 -26.29 24.97 24.47
CA LYS A 23 -26.40 26.30 23.83
C LYS A 23 -26.06 26.24 22.34
N THR A 24 -25.06 25.44 21.94
CA THR A 24 -24.73 25.22 20.53
C THR A 24 -25.88 24.56 19.78
N ALA A 25 -26.57 23.58 20.38
CA ALA A 25 -27.76 22.97 19.80
C ALA A 25 -28.88 23.98 19.57
N THR A 26 -29.07 24.94 20.50
CA THR A 26 -30.01 26.06 20.33
C THR A 26 -29.61 26.94 19.14
N TYR A 27 -28.34 27.29 19.03
CA TYR A 27 -27.83 28.08 17.90
C TYR A 27 -27.94 27.34 16.57
N ILE A 28 -27.72 26.03 16.52
CA ILE A 28 -27.92 25.20 15.33
C ILE A 28 -29.37 25.29 14.86
N ASN A 29 -30.32 25.17 15.78
CA ASN A 29 -31.76 25.26 15.45
C ASN A 29 -32.14 26.68 14.97
N GLN A 30 -31.54 27.73 15.55
CA GLN A 30 -31.84 29.12 15.24
C GLN A 30 -31.23 29.60 13.91
N PHE A 31 -29.98 29.26 13.65
CA PHE A 31 -29.19 29.83 12.56
C PHE A 31 -28.80 28.81 11.45
N GLY A 32 -28.91 27.52 11.71
CA GLY A 32 -28.54 26.45 10.76
C GLY A 32 -27.16 26.70 10.13
N ARG A 33 -27.10 26.66 8.80
CA ARG A 33 -25.83 26.84 8.06
C ARG A 33 -25.20 28.24 8.19
N GLU A 34 -25.95 29.24 8.69
CA GLU A 34 -25.37 30.57 8.92
C GLU A 34 -24.30 30.58 10.02
N LEU A 35 -24.31 29.60 10.94
CA LEU A 35 -23.24 29.41 11.91
C LEU A 35 -21.86 29.17 11.29
N LEU A 36 -21.83 28.64 10.08
CA LEU A 36 -20.59 28.42 9.33
C LEU A 36 -20.03 29.70 8.68
N LEU A 37 -20.73 30.82 8.78
CA LEU A 37 -20.40 32.05 8.05
C LEU A 37 -20.10 33.21 9.01
N ARG A 38 -19.02 33.94 8.77
CA ARG A 38 -18.64 35.18 9.51
C ARG A 38 -19.68 36.33 9.39
N LYS A 39 -20.64 36.23 8.46
CA LYS A 39 -21.75 37.18 8.36
C LYS A 39 -22.70 37.12 9.56
N ASN A 40 -22.78 36.03 10.28
CA ASN A 40 -23.50 35.93 11.55
C ASN A 40 -22.70 36.72 12.61
N LYS A 41 -23.23 37.91 12.99
CA LYS A 41 -22.56 38.85 13.88
C LYS A 41 -22.75 38.50 15.37
N GLU A 42 -23.60 37.57 15.71
CA GLU A 42 -23.86 37.14 17.09
C GLU A 42 -22.92 35.98 17.48
N VAL A 43 -22.89 34.97 16.63
CA VAL A 43 -22.14 33.75 16.92
C VAL A 43 -21.79 33.01 15.62
N HIS A 44 -20.59 32.48 15.51
CA HIS A 44 -20.20 31.59 14.42
C HIS A 44 -19.16 30.55 14.83
N LEU A 45 -19.02 29.56 13.99
CA LEU A 45 -18.26 28.34 14.28
C LEU A 45 -16.80 28.49 13.84
N VAL A 46 -15.91 28.06 14.73
CA VAL A 46 -14.45 28.01 14.52
C VAL A 46 -13.98 26.59 14.74
N SER A 47 -13.12 26.09 13.87
CA SER A 47 -12.48 24.82 14.05
C SER A 47 -11.01 25.01 14.42
N SER A 48 -10.60 24.38 15.51
CA SER A 48 -9.29 24.56 16.13
C SER A 48 -8.52 23.26 16.24
N ALA A 49 -7.20 23.35 16.25
CA ALA A 49 -6.29 22.25 16.37
C ALA A 49 -5.34 22.45 17.53
N LEU A 50 -5.28 21.50 18.46
CA LEU A 50 -4.20 21.39 19.42
C LEU A 50 -3.23 20.32 18.91
N ILE A 51 -1.95 20.69 18.75
CA ILE A 51 -0.94 19.86 18.12
C ILE A 51 0.10 19.47 19.15
N LEU A 52 0.22 18.17 19.43
CA LEU A 52 1.28 17.64 20.29
C LEU A 52 2.37 16.97 19.44
N ASN A 53 3.59 16.93 20.01
CA ASN A 53 4.65 16.08 19.49
C ASN A 53 4.37 14.60 19.83
N PRO A 54 5.09 13.63 19.21
CA PRO A 54 4.87 12.20 19.45
C PRO A 54 5.11 11.75 20.89
N THR A 55 5.99 12.42 21.64
CA THR A 55 6.26 12.15 23.08
C THR A 55 5.23 12.76 24.01
N LEU A 56 4.31 13.59 23.49
CA LEU A 56 3.23 14.25 24.23
C LEU A 56 3.69 15.19 25.35
N ASP A 57 4.92 15.67 25.29
CA ASP A 57 5.50 16.60 26.25
C ASP A 57 5.62 18.03 25.74
N LYS A 58 5.41 18.26 24.42
CA LYS A 58 5.39 19.60 23.82
C LYS A 58 4.12 19.82 23.00
N VAL A 59 3.70 21.07 22.95
CA VAL A 59 2.58 21.56 22.16
C VAL A 59 3.06 22.65 21.19
N LEU A 60 2.62 22.60 19.92
CA LEU A 60 2.90 23.65 18.96
C LEU A 60 1.91 24.78 19.14
N MET A 61 2.42 25.98 19.40
CA MET A 61 1.62 27.18 19.62
C MET A 61 2.02 28.28 18.65
N VAL A 62 1.05 29.10 18.28
CA VAL A 62 1.25 30.29 17.48
C VAL A 62 1.06 31.55 18.32
N ARG A 63 1.93 32.55 18.16
CA ARG A 63 1.77 33.84 18.84
C ARG A 63 0.97 34.79 17.97
N HIS A 64 -0.32 34.86 18.20
CA HIS A 64 -1.27 35.59 17.38
C HIS A 64 -1.15 37.11 17.58
N HIS A 65 -1.13 37.90 16.48
CA HIS A 65 -0.99 39.37 16.52
C HIS A 65 -2.10 40.04 17.32
N LEU A 66 -3.37 39.62 17.13
CA LEU A 66 -4.52 40.21 17.77
C LEU A 66 -4.51 40.02 19.30
N TYR A 67 -4.19 38.81 19.75
CA TYR A 67 -4.22 38.47 21.19
C TYR A 67 -2.90 38.76 21.88
N LYS A 68 -1.80 38.95 21.15
CA LYS A 68 -0.42 39.10 21.65
C LYS A 68 -0.02 37.98 22.62
N ALA A 69 -0.62 36.82 22.44
CA ALA A 69 -0.51 35.64 23.27
C ALA A 69 -0.25 34.40 22.43
N TYR A 70 0.31 33.36 23.07
CA TYR A 70 0.37 32.04 22.46
C TYR A 70 -1.01 31.37 22.53
N THR A 71 -1.51 30.93 21.37
CA THR A 71 -2.78 30.23 21.20
C THR A 71 -2.58 28.95 20.43
N PHE A 72 -3.52 28.01 20.51
CA PHE A 72 -3.58 26.92 19.55
C PHE A 72 -4.05 27.44 18.18
N VAL A 73 -3.79 26.67 17.14
CA VAL A 73 -4.16 26.99 15.75
C VAL A 73 -5.68 26.91 15.57
N GLY A 74 -6.27 27.80 14.80
CA GLY A 74 -7.69 27.68 14.50
C GLY A 74 -8.22 28.77 13.60
N GLY A 75 -9.25 28.44 12.84
CA GLY A 75 -9.86 29.36 11.89
C GLY A 75 -11.35 29.16 11.70
N HIS A 76 -11.92 30.09 10.97
CA HIS A 76 -13.35 30.08 10.64
C HIS A 76 -13.67 29.03 9.58
N THR A 77 -14.83 28.43 9.69
CA THR A 77 -15.29 27.41 8.75
C THR A 77 -15.60 27.96 7.35
N ASP A 78 -15.95 29.24 7.25
CA ASP A 78 -16.27 29.95 6.00
C ASP A 78 -17.18 29.14 5.04
N GLY A 79 -18.21 28.52 5.62
CA GLY A 79 -19.21 27.71 4.90
C GLY A 79 -18.86 26.22 4.76
N LYS A 80 -17.67 25.78 5.15
CA LYS A 80 -17.27 24.37 5.08
C LYS A 80 -17.87 23.57 6.23
N GLN A 81 -18.34 22.36 5.93
CA GLN A 81 -18.97 21.46 6.90
C GLN A 81 -18.00 20.45 7.51
N ASP A 82 -16.90 20.16 6.84
CA ASP A 82 -15.85 19.28 7.34
C ASP A 82 -14.91 20.05 8.27
N LEU A 83 -15.19 19.95 9.57
CA LEU A 83 -14.48 20.73 10.59
C LEU A 83 -13.03 20.27 10.77
N ILE A 84 -12.74 18.97 10.61
CA ILE A 84 -11.37 18.44 10.68
C ILE A 84 -10.55 18.99 9.51
N ALA A 85 -11.13 19.00 8.31
CA ALA A 85 -10.45 19.56 7.14
C ALA A 85 -10.17 21.06 7.28
N VAL A 86 -11.06 21.81 7.97
CA VAL A 86 -10.81 23.23 8.31
C VAL A 86 -9.64 23.34 9.27
N ALA A 87 -9.63 22.61 10.38
CA ALA A 87 -8.52 22.60 11.34
C ALA A 87 -7.18 22.22 10.67
N ALA A 88 -7.19 21.19 9.83
CA ALA A 88 -6.00 20.74 9.09
C ALA A 88 -5.48 21.80 8.08
N LYS A 89 -6.38 22.56 7.45
CA LYS A 89 -6.02 23.69 6.59
C LYS A 89 -5.31 24.79 7.39
N GLU A 90 -5.89 25.18 8.52
CA GLU A 90 -5.33 26.23 9.40
C GLU A 90 -3.96 25.82 9.94
N ILE A 91 -3.74 24.53 10.32
CA ILE A 91 -2.42 24.03 10.70
C ILE A 91 -1.38 24.37 9.62
N LYS A 92 -1.66 24.04 8.36
CA LYS A 92 -0.73 24.32 7.24
C LYS A 92 -0.50 25.81 7.02
N GLU A 93 -1.56 26.60 7.09
CA GLU A 93 -1.50 28.05 6.81
C GLU A 93 -0.80 28.83 7.93
N GLU A 94 -1.02 28.47 9.20
CA GLU A 94 -0.47 29.20 10.33
C GLU A 94 0.91 28.71 10.79
N THR A 95 1.24 27.42 10.55
CA THR A 95 2.48 26.82 11.08
C THR A 95 3.46 26.36 10.01
N GLY A 96 3.04 26.25 8.76
CA GLY A 96 3.85 25.72 7.68
C GLY A 96 4.13 24.21 7.78
N LEU A 97 3.54 23.50 8.75
CA LEU A 97 3.74 22.04 8.88
C LEU A 97 3.34 21.33 7.59
N SER A 98 4.25 20.51 7.08
CA SER A 98 4.03 19.72 5.86
C SER A 98 3.35 18.37 6.16
N TYR A 99 3.55 17.84 7.38
CA TYR A 99 3.03 16.56 7.81
C TYR A 99 2.52 16.60 9.26
N PHE A 100 1.33 16.11 9.44
CA PHE A 100 0.66 15.86 10.73
C PHE A 100 -0.50 14.89 10.52
N PHE A 101 -1.03 14.32 11.59
CA PHE A 101 -2.21 13.47 11.50
C PHE A 101 -3.19 13.75 12.64
N CYS A 102 -4.48 13.55 12.38
CA CYS A 102 -5.52 13.68 13.40
C CYS A 102 -5.47 12.47 14.35
N LEU A 103 -5.41 12.73 15.65
CA LEU A 103 -5.33 11.67 16.66
C LEU A 103 -6.65 10.90 16.77
N ASP A 104 -7.78 11.60 16.64
CA ASP A 104 -9.12 11.05 16.69
C ASP A 104 -10.07 11.95 15.89
N ASP A 105 -10.99 11.35 15.14
CA ASP A 105 -11.97 12.09 14.34
C ASP A 105 -13.09 12.72 15.19
N ASN A 106 -13.12 12.45 16.50
CA ASN A 106 -14.07 13.03 17.42
C ASN A 106 -13.62 14.39 17.94
N ILE A 107 -14.59 15.24 18.24
CA ILE A 107 -14.35 16.52 18.91
C ILE A 107 -13.77 16.26 20.29
N LEU A 108 -12.64 16.89 20.61
CA LEU A 108 -12.00 16.78 21.92
C LEU A 108 -12.45 17.88 22.91
N SER A 109 -12.89 19.04 22.43
CA SER A 109 -13.45 20.09 23.25
C SER A 109 -14.45 20.91 22.47
N LEU A 110 -15.51 21.32 23.14
CA LEU A 110 -16.53 22.25 22.63
C LEU A 110 -16.70 23.39 23.62
N ASP A 111 -16.30 24.59 23.20
CA ASP A 111 -16.28 25.77 24.05
C ASP A 111 -16.98 26.95 23.35
N ILE A 112 -17.64 27.85 24.11
CA ILE A 112 -18.20 29.09 23.58
C ILE A 112 -17.41 30.26 24.15
N LEU A 113 -16.56 30.85 23.33
CA LEU A 113 -15.64 31.90 23.72
C LEU A 113 -16.09 33.28 23.28
N PRO A 114 -16.02 34.30 24.15
CA PRO A 114 -16.32 35.67 23.76
C PRO A 114 -15.16 36.27 22.95
N VAL A 115 -15.48 36.96 21.86
CA VAL A 115 -14.53 37.72 21.04
C VAL A 115 -14.74 39.21 21.29
N LYS A 116 -13.68 39.88 21.74
CA LYS A 116 -13.70 41.33 21.98
C LYS A 116 -13.80 42.09 20.66
N GLN A 117 -14.39 43.28 20.70
CA GLN A 117 -14.40 44.21 19.55
C GLN A 117 -12.97 44.44 19.04
N HIS A 118 -12.77 44.36 17.74
CA HIS A 118 -11.47 44.54 17.09
C HIS A 118 -11.62 45.12 15.68
N ILE A 119 -10.51 45.58 15.12
CA ILE A 119 -10.47 46.07 13.74
C ILE A 119 -9.86 44.97 12.85
N ARG A 120 -10.54 44.60 11.80
CA ARG A 120 -10.05 43.67 10.78
C ARG A 120 -10.17 44.31 9.39
N GLN A 121 -9.04 44.40 8.66
CA GLN A 121 -8.97 45.01 7.32
C GLN A 121 -9.65 46.39 7.26
N GLY A 122 -9.43 47.21 8.28
CA GLY A 122 -10.01 48.55 8.39
C GLY A 122 -11.49 48.62 8.76
N LYS A 123 -12.15 47.46 9.00
CA LYS A 123 -13.57 47.38 9.41
C LYS A 123 -13.68 47.02 10.89
N ASN A 124 -14.61 47.72 11.58
CA ASN A 124 -14.92 47.40 12.96
C ASN A 124 -15.75 46.11 13.06
N VAL A 125 -15.23 45.11 13.79
CA VAL A 125 -15.91 43.85 14.09
C VAL A 125 -16.48 43.96 15.52
N PRO A 126 -17.80 43.88 15.71
CA PRO A 126 -18.42 44.01 17.04
C PRO A 126 -18.11 42.78 17.92
N VAL A 127 -18.40 42.93 19.22
CA VAL A 127 -18.38 41.82 20.16
C VAL A 127 -19.31 40.71 19.67
N HIS A 128 -18.79 39.46 19.64
CA HIS A 128 -19.54 38.29 19.23
C HIS A 128 -19.00 37.06 19.96
N LYS A 129 -19.51 35.86 19.61
CA LYS A 129 -19.06 34.59 20.20
C LYS A 129 -18.53 33.67 19.15
N HIS A 130 -17.49 32.91 19.49
CA HIS A 130 -17.04 31.76 18.73
C HIS A 130 -17.52 30.47 19.39
N ILE A 131 -18.15 29.59 18.64
CA ILE A 131 -18.31 28.18 18.99
C ILE A 131 -17.03 27.50 18.53
N CYS A 132 -16.14 27.19 19.47
CA CYS A 132 -14.85 26.58 19.20
C CYS A 132 -14.96 25.06 19.29
N VAL A 133 -14.72 24.38 18.18
CA VAL A 133 -14.62 22.92 18.10
C VAL A 133 -13.16 22.55 17.96
N THR A 134 -12.61 21.84 18.93
CA THR A 134 -11.17 21.53 18.98
C THR A 134 -10.92 20.07 18.73
N TYR A 135 -9.98 19.80 17.81
CA TYR A 135 -9.45 18.47 17.48
C TYR A 135 -7.99 18.34 17.95
N GLY A 136 -7.57 17.08 18.21
CA GLY A 136 -6.19 16.77 18.57
C GLY A 136 -5.39 16.25 17.38
N PHE A 137 -4.22 16.85 17.18
CA PHE A 137 -3.29 16.43 16.12
C PHE A 137 -1.94 16.07 16.71
N ILE A 138 -1.22 15.20 16.00
CA ILE A 138 0.18 14.86 16.29
C ILE A 138 1.03 15.28 15.12
N ALA A 139 2.17 15.92 15.40
CA ALA A 139 3.16 16.27 14.38
C ALA A 139 4.59 16.04 14.91
N PRO A 140 5.51 15.47 14.08
CA PRO A 140 6.92 15.38 14.43
C PRO A 140 7.56 16.77 14.56
N GLU A 141 8.41 16.97 15.58
CA GLU A 141 9.12 18.22 15.81
C GLU A 141 10.25 18.51 14.82
N ASN A 142 10.76 17.47 14.16
CA ASN A 142 11.92 17.55 13.27
C ASN A 142 11.62 18.16 11.90
N GLN A 143 10.41 18.68 11.69
CA GLN A 143 10.06 19.40 10.47
C GLN A 143 10.13 20.92 10.67
N PRO A 144 10.46 21.67 9.60
CA PRO A 144 10.48 23.11 9.69
C PRO A 144 9.07 23.68 9.94
N VAL A 145 9.00 24.70 10.75
CA VAL A 145 7.80 25.53 10.94
C VAL A 145 8.01 26.88 10.26
N ALA A 146 6.93 27.48 9.77
CA ALA A 146 6.95 28.80 9.13
C ALA A 146 5.87 29.69 9.75
N ILE A 147 6.18 30.97 9.88
CA ILE A 147 5.28 31.98 10.42
C ILE A 147 4.38 32.51 9.30
N ASN A 148 3.08 32.55 9.53
CA ASN A 148 2.18 33.36 8.71
C ASN A 148 2.22 34.80 9.20
N GLU A 149 3.08 35.63 8.63
CA GLU A 149 3.32 37.03 9.06
C GLU A 149 2.06 37.88 9.11
N LYS A 150 0.99 37.52 8.42
CA LYS A 150 -0.30 38.26 8.43
C LYS A 150 -1.09 38.05 9.73
N GLU A 151 -0.89 36.91 10.39
CA GLU A 151 -1.69 36.49 11.53
C GLU A 151 -0.84 36.26 12.79
N ASN A 152 0.42 35.80 12.64
CA ASN A 152 1.27 35.34 13.73
C ASN A 152 2.63 36.01 13.73
N SER A 153 3.20 36.20 14.93
CA SER A 153 4.56 36.72 15.15
C SER A 153 5.57 35.62 15.52
N ALA A 154 5.11 34.44 15.94
CA ALA A 154 5.95 33.29 16.23
C ALA A 154 5.17 31.99 16.09
N VAL A 155 5.89 30.89 15.80
CA VAL A 155 5.42 29.51 15.84
C VAL A 155 6.47 28.72 16.63
N GLU A 156 6.11 28.14 17.76
CA GLU A 156 7.06 27.50 18.68
C GLU A 156 6.51 26.21 19.29
N TRP A 157 7.38 25.21 19.44
CA TRP A 157 7.14 24.07 20.31
C TRP A 157 7.42 24.45 21.76
N ILE A 158 6.37 24.45 22.61
CA ILE A 158 6.43 24.82 24.03
C ILE A 158 6.24 23.57 24.86
N PHE A 159 7.06 23.34 25.89
CA PHE A 159 6.81 22.24 26.82
C PHE A 159 5.46 22.41 27.53
N VAL A 160 4.72 21.31 27.66
CA VAL A 160 3.39 21.30 28.27
C VAL A 160 3.43 21.85 29.71
N ASN A 161 4.51 21.61 30.46
CA ASN A 161 4.70 22.13 31.82
C ASN A 161 5.01 23.64 31.85
N GLU A 162 5.45 24.25 30.75
CA GLU A 162 5.73 25.68 30.64
C GLU A 162 4.51 26.51 30.21
N LEU A 163 3.42 25.87 29.79
CA LEU A 163 2.23 26.57 29.26
C LEU A 163 1.68 27.60 30.26
N GLN A 164 1.72 27.32 31.56
CA GLN A 164 1.23 28.23 32.60
C GLN A 164 2.01 29.55 32.64
N GLU A 165 3.29 29.51 32.33
CA GLU A 165 4.18 30.67 32.31
C GLU A 165 4.14 31.41 30.98
N ARG A 166 4.10 30.65 29.85
CA ARG A 166 4.20 31.16 28.49
C ARG A 166 2.86 31.72 27.97
N CYS A 167 1.73 31.22 28.47
CA CYS A 167 0.41 31.63 28.01
C CYS A 167 -0.13 32.79 28.85
N SER A 168 -0.27 33.97 28.22
CA SER A 168 -0.78 35.18 28.88
C SER A 168 -2.31 35.18 29.08
N GLU A 169 -3.04 34.41 28.26
CA GLU A 169 -4.50 34.27 28.36
C GLU A 169 -4.89 33.19 29.37
N LYS A 170 -4.91 33.55 30.65
CA LYS A 170 -5.15 32.61 31.76
C LYS A 170 -6.46 31.83 31.65
N HIS A 171 -7.49 32.39 31.03
CA HIS A 171 -8.78 31.72 30.84
C HIS A 171 -8.73 30.57 29.79
N MET A 172 -7.71 30.56 28.93
CA MET A 172 -7.50 29.49 27.94
C MET A 172 -6.75 28.29 28.51
N LEU A 173 -6.00 28.46 29.59
CA LEU A 173 -5.19 27.38 30.16
C LEU A 173 -5.98 26.11 30.54
N PRO A 174 -7.17 26.22 31.17
CA PRO A 174 -7.98 25.03 31.46
C PRO A 174 -8.39 24.28 30.20
N ILE A 175 -8.70 25.00 29.11
CA ILE A 175 -9.06 24.39 27.82
C ILE A 175 -7.87 23.64 27.22
N TYR A 176 -6.67 24.23 27.22
CA TYR A 176 -5.46 23.57 26.72
C TYR A 176 -5.16 22.30 27.54
N GLN A 177 -5.19 22.41 28.86
CA GLN A 177 -4.90 21.30 29.75
C GLN A 177 -5.89 20.14 29.58
N LYS A 178 -7.20 20.42 29.49
CA LYS A 178 -8.21 19.36 29.30
C LYS A 178 -8.04 18.64 27.97
N VAL A 179 -7.73 19.37 26.87
CA VAL A 179 -7.51 18.76 25.55
C VAL A 179 -6.26 17.91 25.55
N ILE A 180 -5.14 18.40 26.13
CA ILE A 180 -3.89 17.65 26.28
C ILE A 180 -4.11 16.34 27.03
N GLU A 181 -4.81 16.40 28.18
CA GLU A 181 -5.09 15.23 29.00
C GLU A 181 -5.97 14.20 28.26
N ARG A 182 -6.94 14.68 27.46
CA ARG A 182 -7.75 13.80 26.60
C ARG A 182 -6.92 13.12 25.54
N MET A 183 -6.03 13.87 24.87
CA MET A 183 -5.10 13.31 23.89
C MET A 183 -4.21 12.24 24.52
N LYS A 184 -3.61 12.50 25.69
CA LYS A 184 -2.80 11.52 26.43
C LYS A 184 -3.60 10.25 26.79
N LYS A 185 -4.87 10.40 27.23
CA LYS A 185 -5.75 9.27 27.53
C LYS A 185 -6.08 8.43 26.30
N ILE A 186 -6.32 9.07 25.14
CA ILE A 186 -6.58 8.37 23.88
C ILE A 186 -5.35 7.54 23.46
N VAL A 187 -4.15 8.13 23.52
CA VAL A 187 -2.90 7.44 23.19
C VAL A 187 -2.70 6.24 24.10
N LYS A 188 -2.81 6.43 25.43
CA LYS A 188 -2.67 5.36 26.42
C LYS A 188 -3.69 4.24 26.22
N LYS A 189 -4.97 4.57 25.97
CA LYS A 189 -6.03 3.59 25.76
C LYS A 189 -5.83 2.74 24.51
N ARG A 190 -5.22 3.30 23.45
CA ARG A 190 -5.01 2.63 22.17
C ARG A 190 -3.65 1.94 22.06
N ASP A 191 -2.80 2.01 23.10
CA ASP A 191 -1.42 1.47 23.11
C ASP A 191 -0.63 1.89 21.85
N ARG A 192 -0.69 3.18 21.52
CA ARG A 192 -0.10 3.70 20.29
C ARG A 192 1.39 4.00 20.46
N ASP A 193 2.21 3.46 19.56
CA ASP A 193 3.61 3.86 19.39
C ASP A 193 3.66 5.05 18.41
N LEU A 194 3.48 6.27 18.92
CA LEU A 194 3.45 7.49 18.11
C LEU A 194 4.83 7.87 17.56
N GLU A 195 5.92 7.43 18.20
CA GLU A 195 7.29 7.73 17.76
C GLU A 195 7.54 7.23 16.33
N ILE A 196 6.84 6.18 15.93
CA ILE A 196 6.99 5.60 14.59
C ILE A 196 6.55 6.56 13.47
N CYS A 197 5.72 7.57 13.76
CA CYS A 197 5.35 8.58 12.77
C CYS A 197 6.54 9.46 12.33
N GLU A 198 7.60 9.54 13.14
CA GLU A 198 8.83 10.27 12.82
C GLU A 198 9.57 9.69 11.61
N MET A 199 9.25 8.45 11.23
CA MET A 199 9.80 7.83 10.02
C MET A 199 9.37 8.50 8.72
N VAL A 200 8.22 9.18 8.69
CA VAL A 200 7.57 9.63 7.44
C VAL A 200 8.44 10.64 6.69
N LEU A 201 8.85 11.72 7.35
CA LEU A 201 9.59 12.80 6.69
C LEU A 201 11.00 12.39 6.24
N PRO A 202 11.83 11.74 7.08
CA PRO A 202 13.17 11.29 6.65
C PRO A 202 13.09 10.27 5.51
N LEU A 203 12.07 9.41 5.54
CA LEU A 203 11.88 8.40 4.49
C LEU A 203 11.45 9.03 3.16
N LEU A 204 10.54 10.01 3.18
CA LEU A 204 10.14 10.77 1.99
C LEU A 204 11.31 11.57 1.41
N ALA A 205 12.07 12.26 2.26
CA ALA A 205 13.26 13.03 1.82
C ALA A 205 14.34 12.12 1.21
N TRP A 206 14.51 10.90 1.74
CA TRP A 206 15.39 9.90 1.17
C TRP A 206 14.85 9.40 -0.18
N TYR A 207 13.56 9.11 -0.27
CA TYR A 207 12.91 8.64 -1.49
C TYR A 207 13.04 9.64 -2.64
N ASP A 208 12.87 10.93 -2.37
CA ASP A 208 13.02 12.00 -3.36
C ASP A 208 14.40 11.99 -4.04
N LYS A 209 15.44 11.51 -3.32
CA LYS A 209 16.83 11.48 -3.81
C LYS A 209 17.26 10.12 -4.38
N HIS A 210 16.60 9.02 -3.96
CA HIS A 210 17.10 7.66 -4.21
C HIS A 210 16.09 6.76 -4.92
N ALA A 211 14.90 7.28 -5.26
CA ALA A 211 13.89 6.51 -5.99
C ALA A 211 14.43 5.99 -7.32
N ARG A 212 14.32 4.68 -7.56
CA ARG A 212 14.72 4.09 -8.84
C ARG A 212 13.77 4.55 -9.95
N ILE A 213 14.32 4.84 -11.12
CA ILE A 213 13.55 5.08 -12.34
C ILE A 213 13.06 3.72 -12.84
N LEU A 214 11.73 3.53 -12.83
CA LEU A 214 11.09 2.28 -13.21
C LEU A 214 9.96 2.54 -14.22
N PRO A 215 9.76 1.68 -15.26
CA PRO A 215 8.77 1.92 -16.32
C PRO A 215 7.34 2.15 -15.80
N TRP A 216 6.97 1.48 -14.72
CA TRP A 216 5.64 1.62 -14.09
C TRP A 216 5.49 2.83 -13.16
N ARG A 217 6.54 3.67 -13.04
CA ARG A 217 6.52 4.92 -12.27
C ARG A 217 6.48 6.17 -13.13
N GLU A 218 6.48 6.04 -14.45
CA GLU A 218 6.37 7.17 -15.39
C GLU A 218 5.08 7.96 -15.17
N ASN A 219 4.01 7.28 -14.80
CA ASN A 219 2.76 7.89 -14.37
C ASN A 219 2.06 7.02 -13.30
N THR A 220 1.02 7.56 -12.69
CA THR A 220 0.27 6.90 -11.61
C THR A 220 -1.06 6.30 -12.06
N GLU A 221 -1.22 6.02 -13.36
CA GLU A 221 -2.43 5.41 -13.89
C GLU A 221 -2.72 4.05 -13.25
N ALA A 222 -3.95 3.84 -12.77
CA ALA A 222 -4.33 2.68 -11.97
C ALA A 222 -4.10 1.34 -12.68
N TYR A 223 -4.30 1.30 -14.00
CA TYR A 223 -4.05 0.10 -14.81
C TYR A 223 -2.57 -0.29 -14.80
N ARG A 224 -1.68 0.67 -15.04
CA ARG A 224 -0.21 0.45 -15.05
C ARG A 224 0.31 0.05 -13.68
N VAL A 225 -0.10 0.76 -12.64
CA VAL A 225 0.26 0.45 -11.26
C VAL A 225 -0.21 -0.96 -10.89
N TRP A 226 -1.46 -1.29 -11.18
CA TRP A 226 -2.01 -2.61 -10.89
C TRP A 226 -1.25 -3.75 -11.59
N VAL A 227 -1.00 -3.62 -12.91
CA VAL A 227 -0.26 -4.64 -13.67
C VAL A 227 1.14 -4.83 -13.09
N SER A 228 1.87 -3.74 -12.81
CA SER A 228 3.21 -3.82 -12.23
C SER A 228 3.21 -4.49 -10.86
N GLU A 229 2.27 -4.13 -9.98
CA GLU A 229 2.16 -4.72 -8.64
C GLU A 229 1.89 -6.23 -8.69
N ILE A 230 1.08 -6.69 -9.65
CA ILE A 230 0.85 -8.12 -9.85
C ILE A 230 2.09 -8.81 -10.44
N MET A 231 2.81 -8.19 -11.37
CA MET A 231 4.05 -8.75 -11.93
C MET A 231 5.16 -8.87 -10.88
N LEU A 232 5.27 -7.89 -10.00
CA LEU A 232 6.28 -7.84 -8.93
C LEU A 232 6.05 -8.85 -7.80
N GLN A 233 4.85 -9.45 -7.70
CA GLN A 233 4.61 -10.49 -6.71
C GLN A 233 5.59 -11.66 -6.90
N GLN A 234 6.51 -11.86 -5.94
CA GLN A 234 7.52 -12.92 -5.94
C GLN A 234 8.47 -12.90 -7.16
N THR A 235 8.56 -11.79 -7.89
CA THR A 235 9.44 -11.61 -9.04
C THR A 235 10.35 -10.40 -8.81
N ARG A 236 11.63 -10.51 -9.17
CA ARG A 236 12.60 -9.42 -9.00
C ARG A 236 12.33 -8.29 -10.00
N VAL A 237 12.56 -7.04 -9.59
CA VAL A 237 12.34 -5.83 -10.39
C VAL A 237 12.98 -5.93 -11.77
N GLU A 238 14.27 -6.29 -11.84
CA GLU A 238 14.99 -6.38 -13.11
C GLU A 238 14.40 -7.42 -14.08
N ALA A 239 13.86 -8.50 -13.55
CA ALA A 239 13.18 -9.49 -14.37
C ALA A 239 11.81 -9.00 -14.88
N VAL A 240 11.13 -8.13 -14.14
CA VAL A 240 9.80 -7.61 -14.51
C VAL A 240 9.87 -6.56 -15.61
N LYS A 241 10.91 -5.71 -15.65
CA LYS A 241 11.03 -4.60 -16.62
C LYS A 241 10.67 -5.00 -18.06
N PRO A 242 11.37 -5.96 -18.71
CA PRO A 242 11.08 -6.32 -20.11
C PRO A 242 9.68 -6.94 -20.29
N TYR A 243 9.13 -7.59 -19.27
CA TYR A 243 7.76 -8.12 -19.33
C TYR A 243 6.73 -7.01 -19.26
N PHE A 244 6.93 -6.04 -18.40
CA PHE A 244 6.03 -4.90 -18.27
C PHE A 244 5.97 -4.08 -19.55
N ASP A 245 7.12 -3.76 -20.12
CA ASP A 245 7.20 -2.98 -21.37
C ASP A 245 6.47 -3.70 -22.52
N ARG A 246 6.75 -5.01 -22.71
CA ARG A 246 6.06 -5.82 -23.73
C ARG A 246 4.56 -5.94 -23.46
N PHE A 247 4.16 -6.14 -22.19
CA PHE A 247 2.75 -6.28 -21.83
C PHE A 247 1.98 -4.98 -22.06
N MET A 248 2.57 -3.82 -21.71
CA MET A 248 1.96 -2.51 -21.95
C MET A 248 1.90 -2.14 -23.43
N SER A 249 2.87 -2.59 -24.22
CA SER A 249 2.84 -2.42 -25.68
C SER A 249 1.71 -3.21 -26.34
N GLU A 250 1.52 -4.47 -25.93
CA GLU A 250 0.53 -5.38 -26.52
C GLU A 250 -0.89 -5.20 -25.97
N LEU A 251 -1.00 -4.78 -24.71
CA LEU A 251 -2.24 -4.60 -23.97
C LEU A 251 -2.24 -3.26 -23.25
N PRO A 252 -2.28 -2.13 -23.98
CA PRO A 252 -2.07 -0.79 -23.40
C PRO A 252 -3.24 -0.31 -22.54
N THR A 253 -4.41 -0.94 -22.60
CA THR A 253 -5.62 -0.50 -21.91
C THR A 253 -6.29 -1.64 -21.14
N LEU A 254 -7.10 -1.27 -20.15
CA LEU A 254 -7.93 -2.23 -19.43
C LEU A 254 -8.85 -3.02 -20.36
N LYS A 255 -9.41 -2.37 -21.39
CA LYS A 255 -10.26 -3.01 -22.39
C LYS A 255 -9.48 -4.05 -23.19
N SER A 256 -8.28 -3.72 -23.68
CA SER A 256 -7.45 -4.67 -24.43
C SER A 256 -7.07 -5.91 -23.60
N LEU A 257 -6.86 -5.74 -22.28
CA LEU A 257 -6.63 -6.87 -21.36
C LEU A 257 -7.91 -7.72 -21.16
N ALA A 258 -9.06 -7.09 -20.98
CA ALA A 258 -10.33 -7.79 -20.80
C ALA A 258 -10.71 -8.65 -22.01
N GLU A 259 -10.42 -8.17 -23.21
CA GLU A 259 -10.74 -8.80 -24.51
C GLU A 259 -9.61 -9.70 -25.05
N ALA A 260 -8.44 -9.71 -24.40
CA ALA A 260 -7.27 -10.48 -24.86
C ALA A 260 -7.58 -11.97 -24.99
N ASP A 261 -7.04 -12.62 -26.03
CA ASP A 261 -7.05 -14.07 -26.13
C ASP A 261 -6.22 -14.72 -25.00
N ASP A 262 -6.68 -15.87 -24.50
CA ASP A 262 -6.03 -16.55 -23.37
C ASP A 262 -4.64 -17.09 -23.73
N GLU A 263 -4.43 -17.59 -24.95
CA GLU A 263 -3.13 -18.09 -25.40
C GLU A 263 -2.13 -16.92 -25.52
N LYS A 264 -2.54 -15.82 -26.17
CA LYS A 264 -1.74 -14.60 -26.25
C LYS A 264 -1.38 -14.10 -24.85
N LEU A 265 -2.34 -14.08 -23.93
CA LEU A 265 -2.12 -13.59 -22.56
C LEU A 265 -1.13 -14.47 -21.79
N LEU A 266 -1.27 -15.79 -21.89
CA LEU A 266 -0.34 -16.74 -21.28
C LEU A 266 1.07 -16.63 -21.89
N LYS A 267 1.15 -16.37 -23.20
CA LYS A 267 2.43 -16.17 -23.91
C LYS A 267 3.15 -14.90 -23.44
N LEU A 268 2.44 -13.79 -23.29
CA LEU A 268 2.99 -12.55 -22.73
C LEU A 268 3.52 -12.71 -21.30
N TRP A 269 2.93 -13.64 -20.54
CA TRP A 269 3.32 -13.93 -19.15
C TRP A 269 4.36 -15.04 -19.00
N GLU A 270 4.73 -15.68 -20.11
CA GLU A 270 5.60 -16.85 -20.14
C GLU A 270 6.97 -16.54 -19.50
N GLY A 271 7.32 -17.25 -18.41
CA GLY A 271 8.56 -17.07 -17.66
C GLY A 271 8.42 -16.36 -16.33
N LEU A 272 7.38 -15.55 -16.11
CA LEU A 272 7.11 -14.91 -14.82
C LEU A 272 6.61 -15.88 -13.74
N GLY A 273 6.02 -17.02 -14.16
CA GLY A 273 5.44 -18.01 -13.25
C GLY A 273 4.15 -17.55 -12.59
N TYR A 274 3.58 -18.41 -11.71
CA TYR A 274 2.32 -18.12 -10.99
C TYR A 274 1.21 -17.62 -11.93
N TYR A 275 0.90 -18.39 -12.97
CA TYR A 275 0.02 -18.00 -14.07
C TYR A 275 -1.41 -17.65 -13.65
N ASN A 276 -1.85 -18.07 -12.46
CA ASN A 276 -3.13 -17.61 -11.91
C ASN A 276 -3.18 -16.09 -11.73
N ARG A 277 -2.02 -15.42 -11.61
CA ARG A 277 -1.96 -13.95 -11.52
C ARG A 277 -2.51 -13.30 -12.79
N VAL A 278 -2.05 -13.73 -13.96
CA VAL A 278 -2.49 -13.14 -15.22
C VAL A 278 -3.93 -13.50 -15.57
N ARG A 279 -4.40 -14.69 -15.19
CA ARG A 279 -5.82 -15.05 -15.32
C ARG A 279 -6.73 -14.19 -14.45
N ASN A 280 -6.30 -13.95 -13.21
CA ASN A 280 -7.01 -13.04 -12.31
C ASN A 280 -6.97 -11.59 -12.80
N LEU A 281 -5.86 -11.15 -13.44
CA LEU A 281 -5.79 -9.85 -14.12
C LEU A 281 -6.88 -9.72 -15.17
N LYS A 282 -6.99 -10.69 -16.11
CA LYS A 282 -8.03 -10.67 -17.14
C LYS A 282 -9.43 -10.68 -16.55
N LYS A 283 -9.69 -11.58 -15.57
CA LYS A 283 -10.99 -11.67 -14.91
C LYS A 283 -11.35 -10.36 -14.20
N ALA A 284 -10.41 -9.74 -13.49
CA ALA A 284 -10.67 -8.46 -12.84
C ALA A 284 -10.88 -7.34 -13.86
N ALA A 285 -10.14 -7.32 -14.98
CA ALA A 285 -10.37 -6.37 -16.07
C ALA A 285 -11.80 -6.50 -16.62
N GLN A 286 -12.28 -7.73 -16.85
CA GLN A 286 -13.66 -7.99 -17.27
C GLN A 286 -14.69 -7.48 -16.25
N MET A 287 -14.45 -7.71 -14.94
CA MET A 287 -15.32 -7.19 -13.89
C MET A 287 -15.36 -5.65 -13.92
N VAL A 288 -14.21 -4.98 -14.10
CA VAL A 288 -14.18 -3.51 -14.16
C VAL A 288 -14.92 -3.00 -15.39
N MET A 289 -14.79 -3.66 -16.54
CA MET A 289 -15.55 -3.30 -17.74
C MET A 289 -17.06 -3.45 -17.54
N GLN A 290 -17.52 -4.51 -16.86
CA GLN A 290 -18.94 -4.83 -16.69
C GLN A 290 -19.60 -4.06 -15.55
N GLU A 291 -18.94 -3.93 -14.40
CA GLU A 291 -19.53 -3.42 -13.16
C GLU A 291 -19.20 -1.94 -12.90
N TYR A 292 -18.12 -1.41 -13.53
CA TYR A 292 -17.59 -0.06 -13.28
C TYR A 292 -17.39 0.75 -14.58
N ASN A 293 -18.05 0.36 -15.69
CA ASN A 293 -17.99 1.08 -16.98
C ASN A 293 -16.55 1.29 -17.52
N GLY A 294 -15.63 0.38 -17.21
CA GLY A 294 -14.23 0.47 -17.64
C GLY A 294 -13.34 1.42 -16.81
N GLU A 295 -13.86 2.01 -15.74
CA GLU A 295 -13.09 2.85 -14.81
C GLU A 295 -12.75 2.09 -13.54
N PHE A 296 -11.50 2.16 -13.09
CA PHE A 296 -11.11 1.56 -11.82
C PHE A 296 -11.89 2.17 -10.64
N PRO A 297 -12.52 1.34 -9.79
CA PRO A 297 -13.20 1.83 -8.61
C PRO A 297 -12.20 2.51 -7.65
N ARG A 298 -12.55 3.69 -7.16
CA ARG A 298 -11.66 4.48 -6.29
C ARG A 298 -11.76 4.14 -4.81
N GLN A 299 -12.73 3.31 -4.41
CA GLN A 299 -12.90 2.95 -3.01
C GLN A 299 -12.20 1.62 -2.69
N TYR A 300 -11.46 1.58 -1.59
CA TYR A 300 -10.68 0.42 -1.15
C TYR A 300 -11.51 -0.87 -1.08
N HIS A 301 -12.72 -0.80 -0.50
CA HIS A 301 -13.61 -1.95 -0.38
C HIS A 301 -14.16 -2.46 -1.72
N GLN A 302 -14.23 -1.60 -2.75
CA GLN A 302 -14.62 -2.00 -4.10
C GLN A 302 -13.45 -2.70 -4.82
N LEU A 303 -12.22 -2.20 -4.66
CA LEU A 303 -11.02 -2.84 -5.19
C LEU A 303 -10.85 -4.27 -4.65
N LEU A 304 -11.14 -4.49 -3.37
CA LEU A 304 -11.07 -5.82 -2.75
C LEU A 304 -12.05 -6.84 -3.32
N LYS A 305 -13.11 -6.43 -4.04
CA LYS A 305 -14.05 -7.33 -4.72
C LYS A 305 -13.49 -7.87 -6.03
N LEU A 306 -12.49 -7.21 -6.61
CA LEU A 306 -11.92 -7.59 -7.90
C LEU A 306 -11.04 -8.85 -7.76
N SER A 307 -11.12 -9.72 -8.77
CA SER A 307 -10.41 -11.00 -8.78
C SER A 307 -8.89 -10.80 -8.64
N GLY A 308 -8.28 -11.47 -7.65
CA GLY A 308 -6.82 -11.41 -7.41
C GLY A 308 -6.30 -10.12 -6.80
N ILE A 309 -7.16 -9.16 -6.44
CA ILE A 309 -6.79 -7.95 -5.70
C ILE A 309 -6.99 -8.18 -4.21
N GLY A 310 -5.89 -8.36 -3.50
CA GLY A 310 -5.88 -8.44 -2.03
C GLY A 310 -5.60 -7.08 -1.37
N THR A 311 -5.54 -7.09 -0.03
CA THR A 311 -5.31 -5.89 0.79
C THR A 311 -4.08 -5.08 0.38
N TYR A 312 -3.00 -5.76 0.03
CA TYR A 312 -1.77 -5.14 -0.46
C TYR A 312 -1.99 -4.39 -1.78
N THR A 313 -2.48 -5.08 -2.80
CA THR A 313 -2.68 -4.50 -4.15
C THR A 313 -3.71 -3.37 -4.12
N ALA A 314 -4.81 -3.54 -3.36
CA ALA A 314 -5.80 -2.49 -3.16
C ALA A 314 -5.20 -1.25 -2.48
N GLY A 315 -4.34 -1.44 -1.45
CA GLY A 315 -3.62 -0.36 -0.79
C GLY A 315 -2.66 0.37 -1.73
N ALA A 316 -1.91 -0.37 -2.56
CA ALA A 316 -1.00 0.21 -3.55
C ALA A 316 -1.74 1.05 -4.59
N ILE A 317 -2.83 0.54 -5.16
CA ILE A 317 -3.67 1.30 -6.10
C ILE A 317 -4.27 2.54 -5.42
N CYS A 318 -4.82 2.39 -4.21
CA CYS A 318 -5.38 3.52 -3.47
C CYS A 318 -4.35 4.62 -3.20
N SER A 319 -3.17 4.25 -2.72
CA SER A 319 -2.14 5.22 -2.35
C SER A 319 -1.42 5.81 -3.55
N ILE A 320 -0.96 4.99 -4.50
CA ILE A 320 -0.14 5.42 -5.63
C ILE A 320 -0.99 6.11 -6.70
N SER A 321 -2.12 5.49 -7.09
CA SER A 321 -2.93 6.02 -8.19
C SER A 321 -3.97 7.04 -7.76
N PHE A 322 -4.52 6.90 -6.56
CA PHE A 322 -5.61 7.77 -6.10
C PHE A 322 -5.22 8.73 -4.98
N GLY A 323 -3.96 8.70 -4.52
CA GLY A 323 -3.46 9.58 -3.46
C GLY A 323 -4.13 9.38 -2.10
N LYS A 324 -4.82 8.25 -1.89
CA LYS A 324 -5.53 7.97 -0.64
C LYS A 324 -4.56 7.41 0.41
N PRO A 325 -4.69 7.80 1.67
CA PRO A 325 -3.81 7.34 2.75
C PRO A 325 -4.19 5.90 3.17
N VAL A 326 -4.01 4.94 2.28
CA VAL A 326 -4.28 3.52 2.51
C VAL A 326 -2.98 2.73 2.42
N PRO A 327 -2.56 2.01 3.49
CA PRO A 327 -1.31 1.27 3.50
C PRO A 327 -1.26 0.10 2.52
N ALA A 328 -0.10 -0.06 1.87
CA ALA A 328 0.24 -1.24 1.10
C ALA A 328 1.35 -2.02 1.82
N VAL A 329 0.97 -3.06 2.58
CA VAL A 329 1.89 -3.80 3.44
C VAL A 329 2.31 -5.11 2.79
N ASP A 330 3.54 -5.13 2.24
CA ASP A 330 4.20 -6.30 1.68
C ASP A 330 5.28 -6.87 2.62
N GLY A 331 6.02 -7.86 2.17
CA GLY A 331 7.12 -8.45 2.93
C GLY A 331 8.29 -7.47 3.20
N ASN A 332 8.49 -6.46 2.36
CA ASN A 332 9.50 -5.42 2.57
C ASN A 332 9.07 -4.49 3.70
N VAL A 333 7.84 -3.99 3.65
CA VAL A 333 7.26 -3.13 4.67
C VAL A 333 7.23 -3.84 6.03
N LEU A 334 6.77 -5.10 6.07
CA LEU A 334 6.77 -5.89 7.32
C LEU A 334 8.17 -6.04 7.92
N ARG A 335 9.20 -6.27 7.09
CA ARG A 335 10.59 -6.37 7.55
C ARG A 335 11.11 -5.05 8.09
N VAL A 336 10.87 -3.94 7.39
CA VAL A 336 11.26 -2.61 7.84
C VAL A 336 10.64 -2.32 9.20
N LEU A 337 9.33 -2.49 9.33
CA LEU A 337 8.61 -2.26 10.60
C LEU A 337 9.08 -3.18 11.72
N ALA A 338 9.32 -4.48 11.43
CA ALA A 338 9.83 -5.41 12.44
C ALA A 338 11.17 -4.96 13.00
N ARG A 339 12.07 -4.44 12.16
CA ARG A 339 13.38 -3.92 12.58
C ARG A 339 13.27 -2.55 13.27
N VAL A 340 12.51 -1.62 12.70
CA VAL A 340 12.32 -0.28 13.31
C VAL A 340 11.75 -0.42 14.74
N MET A 341 10.77 -1.29 14.92
CA MET A 341 10.13 -1.52 16.23
C MET A 341 10.83 -2.56 17.10
N CYS A 342 11.88 -3.22 16.62
CA CYS A 342 12.54 -4.37 17.28
C CYS A 342 11.53 -5.47 17.67
N SER A 343 10.62 -5.83 16.75
CA SER A 343 9.55 -6.80 17.01
C SER A 343 9.95 -8.22 16.65
N TYR A 344 9.80 -9.12 17.60
CA TYR A 344 10.00 -10.56 17.44
C TYR A 344 8.72 -11.31 17.04
N ASP A 345 7.68 -10.59 16.64
CA ASP A 345 6.45 -11.20 16.11
C ASP A 345 6.75 -11.94 14.79
N GLU A 346 6.07 -13.08 14.56
CA GLU A 346 6.15 -13.82 13.29
C GLU A 346 5.49 -13.00 12.17
N ILE A 347 6.27 -12.51 11.21
CA ILE A 347 5.77 -11.59 10.17
C ILE A 347 4.80 -12.22 9.16
N ASN A 348 4.75 -13.56 9.07
CA ASN A 348 3.81 -14.25 8.19
C ASN A 348 2.44 -14.50 8.87
N ASP A 349 2.31 -14.20 10.18
CA ASP A 349 1.03 -14.30 10.88
C ASP A 349 0.08 -13.21 10.36
N PRO A 350 -1.12 -13.59 9.86
CA PRO A 350 -2.12 -12.63 9.39
C PRO A 350 -2.52 -11.59 10.44
N LYS A 351 -2.51 -11.95 11.74
CA LYS A 351 -2.83 -11.01 12.83
C LYS A 351 -1.75 -9.94 12.98
N VAL A 352 -0.46 -10.34 12.88
CA VAL A 352 0.66 -9.41 12.91
C VAL A 352 0.59 -8.45 11.72
N LYS A 353 0.33 -8.98 10.53
CA LYS A 353 0.14 -8.16 9.33
C LYS A 353 -1.01 -7.16 9.50
N ALA A 354 -2.16 -7.59 10.01
CA ALA A 354 -3.32 -6.72 10.26
C ALA A 354 -2.96 -5.62 11.27
N LYS A 355 -2.30 -5.96 12.39
CA LYS A 355 -1.83 -4.99 13.41
C LYS A 355 -0.88 -3.95 12.81
N ARG A 356 0.09 -4.36 11.97
CA ARG A 356 1.02 -3.44 11.30
C ARG A 356 0.34 -2.56 10.25
N THR A 357 -0.63 -3.10 9.52
CA THR A 357 -1.44 -2.31 8.57
C THR A 357 -2.26 -1.25 9.30
N GLN A 358 -2.89 -1.60 10.42
CA GLN A 358 -3.63 -0.64 11.25
C GLN A 358 -2.73 0.45 11.82
N LEU A 359 -1.55 0.08 12.33
CA LEU A 359 -0.57 1.03 12.84
C LEU A 359 -0.17 2.04 11.75
N LEU A 360 0.18 1.57 10.55
CA LEU A 360 0.52 2.48 9.44
C LEU A 360 -0.65 3.37 9.03
N GLN A 361 -1.89 2.84 9.04
CA GLN A 361 -3.07 3.62 8.67
C GLN A 361 -3.23 4.89 9.51
N GLU A 362 -2.80 4.86 10.77
CA GLU A 362 -2.98 5.95 11.72
C GLU A 362 -2.15 7.19 11.37
N PHE A 363 -1.01 7.03 10.70
CA PHE A 363 -0.11 8.14 10.34
C PHE A 363 0.31 8.16 8.86
N TYR A 364 -0.49 7.54 8.00
CA TYR A 364 -0.20 7.55 6.56
C TYR A 364 -0.33 8.96 5.98
N PRO A 365 0.70 9.51 5.29
CA PRO A 365 0.71 10.92 4.91
C PRO A 365 -0.33 11.23 3.84
N VAL A 366 -1.15 12.25 4.10
CA VAL A 366 -2.07 12.82 3.11
C VAL A 366 -1.28 13.68 2.13
N GLY A 367 -1.58 13.55 0.83
CA GLY A 367 -0.90 14.32 -0.24
C GLY A 367 0.36 13.66 -0.79
N ARG A 368 1.04 12.78 -0.03
CA ARG A 368 2.21 12.02 -0.46
C ARG A 368 2.10 10.52 -0.16
N SER A 369 0.88 10.00 -0.13
CA SER A 369 0.60 8.59 0.21
C SER A 369 1.27 7.61 -0.73
N GLY A 370 1.26 7.89 -2.04
CA GLY A 370 1.91 7.05 -3.06
C GLY A 370 3.42 7.03 -2.92
N ASP A 371 4.04 8.19 -2.66
CA ASP A 371 5.48 8.29 -2.42
C ASP A 371 5.89 7.52 -1.18
N PHE A 372 5.13 7.64 -0.10
CA PHE A 372 5.40 6.93 1.15
C PHE A 372 5.29 5.41 1.00
N THR A 373 4.24 4.94 0.28
CA THR A 373 4.10 3.53 -0.09
C THR A 373 5.34 3.02 -0.82
N GLN A 374 5.76 3.73 -1.87
CA GLN A 374 6.91 3.35 -2.67
C GLN A 374 8.23 3.47 -1.88
N ALA A 375 8.36 4.49 -1.04
CA ALA A 375 9.53 4.71 -0.19
C ALA A 375 9.78 3.55 0.79
N LEU A 376 8.73 3.04 1.43
CA LEU A 376 8.82 1.86 2.30
C LEU A 376 9.29 0.61 1.54
N MET A 377 8.76 0.40 0.33
CA MET A 377 9.15 -0.73 -0.52
C MET A 377 10.61 -0.58 -1.00
N GLU A 378 11.02 0.61 -1.45
CA GLU A 378 12.39 0.91 -1.89
C GLU A 378 13.40 0.73 -0.75
N LEU A 379 13.10 1.26 0.43
CA LEU A 379 13.96 1.09 1.60
C LEU A 379 14.17 -0.40 1.90
N GLY A 380 13.10 -1.18 1.87
CA GLY A 380 13.16 -2.63 2.07
C GLY A 380 13.95 -3.34 0.96
N ALA A 381 13.85 -2.90 -0.29
CA ALA A 381 14.53 -3.54 -1.41
C ALA A 381 16.02 -3.19 -1.50
N MET A 382 16.43 -1.96 -1.15
CA MET A 382 17.77 -1.43 -1.44
C MET A 382 18.67 -1.31 -0.20
N VAL A 383 18.10 -1.00 0.96
CA VAL A 383 18.83 -0.68 2.20
C VAL A 383 18.55 -1.72 3.28
N CYS A 384 17.29 -1.88 3.68
CA CYS A 384 16.86 -2.83 4.71
C CYS A 384 16.64 -4.23 4.11
N VAL A 385 17.66 -4.78 3.45
CA VAL A 385 17.56 -6.00 2.62
C VAL A 385 17.22 -7.26 3.41
N PRO A 386 16.59 -8.28 2.75
CA PRO A 386 16.16 -9.52 3.40
C PRO A 386 17.28 -10.53 3.62
N ASN A 387 18.37 -10.46 2.83
CA ASN A 387 19.47 -11.42 2.85
C ASN A 387 20.79 -10.65 2.97
N GLY A 388 21.70 -11.13 3.82
CA GLY A 388 22.92 -10.44 4.18
C GLY A 388 22.68 -9.28 5.16
N SER A 389 23.75 -8.57 5.51
CA SER A 389 23.69 -7.44 6.44
C SER A 389 22.97 -6.24 5.80
N PRO A 390 21.97 -5.67 6.47
CA PRO A 390 21.33 -4.46 5.99
C PRO A 390 22.26 -3.26 6.04
N LYS A 391 22.10 -2.32 5.11
CA LYS A 391 22.95 -1.12 4.97
C LYS A 391 22.50 -0.03 5.96
N CYS A 392 22.59 -0.30 7.26
CA CYS A 392 22.03 0.58 8.30
C CYS A 392 22.67 1.97 8.33
N LYS A 393 23.95 2.12 7.92
CA LYS A 393 24.63 3.42 7.85
C LYS A 393 24.02 4.35 6.78
N ASP A 394 23.44 3.78 5.73
CA ASP A 394 22.79 4.52 4.64
C ASP A 394 21.28 4.65 4.85
N CYS A 395 20.76 4.15 5.98
CA CYS A 395 19.34 4.11 6.26
C CYS A 395 18.83 5.44 6.81
N PRO A 396 17.82 6.08 6.19
CA PRO A 396 17.24 7.33 6.70
C PRO A 396 16.54 7.16 8.06
N LEU A 397 16.29 5.90 8.47
CA LEU A 397 15.59 5.57 9.71
C LEU A 397 16.54 5.01 10.79
N CYS A 398 17.86 5.10 10.63
CA CYS A 398 18.82 4.50 11.58
C CYS A 398 18.67 5.08 13.01
N PHE A 399 18.35 6.37 13.13
CA PHE A 399 18.15 7.07 14.39
C PHE A 399 16.93 6.56 15.18
N LEU A 400 15.89 6.10 14.49
CA LEU A 400 14.64 5.59 15.04
C LEU A 400 14.63 4.05 15.18
N CYS A 401 15.54 3.36 14.49
CA CYS A 401 15.52 1.91 14.38
C CYS A 401 15.98 1.22 15.65
N LYS A 402 15.04 0.71 16.46
CA LYS A 402 15.31 0.02 17.73
C LYS A 402 16.20 -1.23 17.53
N ALA A 403 16.01 -1.99 16.43
CA ALA A 403 16.87 -3.14 16.14
C ALA A 403 18.33 -2.73 15.82
N TYR A 404 18.56 -1.58 15.19
CA TYR A 404 19.91 -1.06 14.95
C TYR A 404 20.56 -0.62 16.26
N GLN A 405 19.82 0.06 17.13
CA GLN A 405 20.29 0.51 18.44
C GLN A 405 20.64 -0.66 19.37
N THR A 406 19.92 -1.79 19.24
CA THR A 406 20.15 -3.01 20.04
C THR A 406 20.99 -4.07 19.32
N HIS A 407 21.52 -3.78 18.12
CA HIS A 407 22.32 -4.68 17.29
C HIS A 407 21.62 -6.01 16.91
N THR A 408 20.27 -6.01 16.82
CA THR A 408 19.45 -7.21 16.51
C THR A 408 18.89 -7.22 15.07
N GLN A 409 19.32 -6.31 14.21
CA GLN A 409 18.81 -6.15 12.85
C GLN A 409 19.00 -7.38 11.94
N GLU A 410 19.94 -8.25 12.23
CA GLU A 410 20.19 -9.49 11.48
C GLU A 410 19.30 -10.66 11.94
N GLU A 411 18.86 -10.63 13.20
CA GLU A 411 17.93 -11.60 13.77
C GLU A 411 16.50 -11.40 13.25
N LEU A 412 16.16 -10.17 12.89
CA LEU A 412 14.82 -9.76 12.49
C LEU A 412 14.67 -9.64 10.96
N PRO A 413 13.52 -9.97 10.44
CA PRO A 413 12.28 -10.40 11.09
C PRO A 413 12.25 -11.89 11.38
N ILE A 414 11.47 -12.30 12.38
CA ILE A 414 11.22 -13.72 12.66
C ILE A 414 10.30 -14.31 11.57
N LYS A 415 10.69 -15.49 11.07
CA LYS A 415 9.93 -16.25 10.06
C LYS A 415 9.90 -17.73 10.40
N THR A 416 8.71 -18.29 10.36
CA THR A 416 8.55 -19.75 10.50
C THR A 416 9.26 -20.48 9.37
N LYS A 417 9.94 -21.57 9.70
CA LYS A 417 10.58 -22.44 8.70
C LYS A 417 9.53 -23.02 7.74
N LYS A 418 9.80 -22.94 6.44
CA LYS A 418 8.92 -23.51 5.41
C LYS A 418 8.87 -25.03 5.55
N LYS A 419 7.69 -25.61 5.34
CA LYS A 419 7.52 -27.07 5.26
C LYS A 419 8.36 -27.63 4.11
N ALA A 420 8.86 -28.86 4.27
CA ALA A 420 9.57 -29.56 3.21
C ALA A 420 8.71 -29.71 1.95
N ARG A 421 9.32 -29.59 0.77
CA ARG A 421 8.61 -29.73 -0.51
C ARG A 421 8.30 -31.19 -0.78
N LYS A 422 7.13 -31.45 -1.40
CA LYS A 422 6.81 -32.77 -1.95
C LYS A 422 7.70 -33.01 -3.18
N LYS A 423 8.33 -34.19 -3.27
CA LYS A 423 9.11 -34.58 -4.45
C LYS A 423 8.25 -35.43 -5.37
N GLU A 424 8.26 -35.13 -6.66
CA GLU A 424 7.57 -35.87 -7.71
C GLU A 424 8.56 -36.19 -8.81
N LYS A 425 8.50 -37.43 -9.32
CA LYS A 425 9.32 -37.91 -10.43
C LYS A 425 8.48 -37.95 -11.71
N LYS A 426 9.06 -37.54 -12.84
CA LYS A 426 8.36 -37.49 -14.14
C LYS A 426 9.30 -37.90 -15.27
N THR A 427 8.75 -38.64 -16.22
CA THR A 427 9.40 -38.89 -17.52
C THR A 427 8.75 -38.02 -18.59
N ILE A 428 9.54 -37.17 -19.24
CA ILE A 428 9.15 -36.28 -20.31
C ILE A 428 9.44 -36.98 -21.63
N VAL A 429 8.44 -37.03 -22.52
CA VAL A 429 8.56 -37.70 -23.82
C VAL A 429 8.50 -36.65 -24.94
N LEU A 430 9.64 -36.42 -25.59
CA LEU A 430 9.77 -35.50 -26.70
C LEU A 430 9.50 -36.27 -28.02
N LEU A 431 8.23 -36.33 -28.41
CA LEU A 431 7.82 -36.98 -29.63
C LEU A 431 8.12 -36.06 -30.82
N CYS A 432 8.85 -36.55 -31.82
CA CYS A 432 9.21 -35.79 -33.02
C CYS A 432 8.87 -36.60 -34.28
N CYS A 433 8.19 -35.94 -35.22
CA CYS A 433 7.80 -36.49 -36.54
C CYS A 433 7.78 -35.37 -37.59
N ASP A 434 8.46 -35.57 -38.71
CA ASP A 434 8.48 -34.66 -39.86
C ASP A 434 8.71 -33.19 -39.48
N GLY A 435 9.76 -32.91 -38.68
CA GLY A 435 10.12 -31.56 -38.25
C GLY A 435 9.18 -30.91 -37.23
N GLN A 436 8.21 -31.65 -36.71
CA GLN A 436 7.28 -31.19 -35.67
C GLN A 436 7.46 -31.99 -34.37
N THR A 437 7.11 -31.36 -33.28
CA THR A 437 7.06 -31.99 -31.96
C THR A 437 5.65 -32.00 -31.39
N ALA A 438 5.31 -33.06 -30.67
CA ALA A 438 4.01 -33.17 -30.01
C ALA A 438 3.96 -32.37 -28.69
N ILE A 439 2.88 -31.65 -28.53
CA ILE A 439 2.51 -31.00 -27.26
C ILE A 439 1.07 -31.37 -26.88
N LYS A 440 0.74 -31.23 -25.61
CA LYS A 440 -0.64 -31.36 -25.15
C LYS A 440 -0.99 -30.26 -24.16
N LYS A 441 -2.26 -29.90 -24.08
CA LYS A 441 -2.76 -28.94 -23.13
C LYS A 441 -3.03 -29.62 -21.79
N ARG A 442 -2.55 -29.05 -20.70
CA ARG A 442 -2.82 -29.55 -19.34
C ARG A 442 -4.29 -29.28 -18.97
N ASN A 443 -4.78 -30.10 -18.03
CA ASN A 443 -6.14 -29.92 -17.50
C ASN A 443 -6.32 -28.52 -16.91
N GLN A 444 -7.57 -28.05 -16.87
CA GLN A 444 -7.93 -26.73 -16.34
C GLN A 444 -7.75 -26.61 -14.80
N THR A 445 -7.38 -27.68 -14.13
CA THR A 445 -7.15 -27.73 -12.68
C THR A 445 -5.75 -28.21 -12.35
N GLY A 446 -5.23 -27.83 -11.17
CA GLY A 446 -3.92 -28.26 -10.68
C GLY A 446 -2.75 -27.36 -11.07
N LEU A 447 -1.54 -27.85 -10.85
CA LEU A 447 -0.30 -27.10 -11.11
C LEU A 447 -0.13 -26.85 -12.61
N LEU A 448 0.16 -25.60 -13.02
CA LEU A 448 0.33 -25.18 -14.42
C LEU A 448 -0.92 -25.47 -15.28
N SER A 449 -2.11 -25.42 -14.70
CA SER A 449 -3.39 -25.69 -15.38
C SER A 449 -3.52 -24.91 -16.69
N GLY A 450 -4.07 -25.55 -17.73
CA GLY A 450 -4.37 -24.94 -19.03
C GLY A 450 -3.15 -24.47 -19.83
N MET A 451 -1.92 -24.72 -19.39
CA MET A 451 -0.70 -24.46 -20.17
C MET A 451 -0.34 -25.64 -21.05
N TRP A 452 0.55 -25.40 -21.98
CA TRP A 452 1.08 -26.45 -22.85
C TRP A 452 2.25 -27.19 -22.20
N GLU A 453 2.38 -28.48 -22.49
CA GLU A 453 3.48 -29.33 -22.02
C GLU A 453 3.87 -30.36 -23.05
N PHE A 454 5.10 -30.87 -22.96
CA PHE A 454 5.43 -32.09 -23.65
C PHE A 454 4.69 -33.28 -23.00
N PRO A 455 4.28 -34.31 -23.76
CA PRO A 455 3.75 -35.55 -23.20
C PRO A 455 4.63 -36.05 -22.06
N ASN A 456 4.03 -36.41 -20.94
CA ASN A 456 4.77 -36.87 -19.77
C ASN A 456 3.96 -37.85 -18.93
N VAL A 457 4.66 -38.67 -18.17
CA VAL A 457 4.09 -39.63 -17.25
C VAL A 457 4.75 -39.55 -15.86
N SER A 458 4.08 -40.02 -14.85
CA SER A 458 4.61 -40.09 -13.51
C SER A 458 5.66 -41.19 -13.39
N GLY A 459 6.70 -40.96 -12.58
CA GLY A 459 7.83 -41.88 -12.40
C GLY A 459 9.01 -41.62 -13.36
N LEU A 460 10.17 -42.16 -13.04
CA LEU A 460 11.33 -42.23 -13.95
C LEU A 460 11.29 -43.59 -14.61
N LEU A 461 10.92 -43.62 -15.89
CA LEU A 461 10.77 -44.87 -16.64
C LEU A 461 12.11 -45.34 -17.20
N THR A 462 12.30 -46.65 -17.27
CA THR A 462 13.29 -47.29 -18.13
C THR A 462 12.80 -47.27 -19.59
N GLN A 463 13.68 -47.52 -20.54
CA GLN A 463 13.30 -47.54 -21.96
C GLN A 463 12.20 -48.57 -22.22
N VAL A 464 12.27 -49.78 -21.62
CA VAL A 464 11.25 -50.82 -21.77
C VAL A 464 9.87 -50.38 -21.26
N GLN A 465 9.84 -49.69 -20.11
CA GLN A 465 8.60 -49.12 -19.61
C GLN A 465 8.06 -47.99 -20.48
N LEU A 466 8.95 -47.21 -21.09
CA LEU A 466 8.55 -46.18 -22.05
C LEU A 466 7.92 -46.77 -23.28
N GLU A 467 8.46 -47.85 -23.82
CA GLU A 467 7.90 -48.54 -25.01
C GLU A 467 6.44 -48.97 -24.76
N GLN A 468 6.12 -49.48 -23.57
CA GLN A 468 4.74 -49.81 -23.17
C GLN A 468 3.83 -48.56 -23.16
N VAL A 469 4.33 -47.41 -22.72
CA VAL A 469 3.58 -46.16 -22.73
C VAL A 469 3.37 -45.68 -24.16
N LEU A 470 4.37 -45.80 -25.02
CA LEU A 470 4.25 -45.41 -26.43
C LEU A 470 3.22 -46.28 -27.16
N GLU A 471 3.17 -47.60 -26.86
CA GLU A 471 2.14 -48.49 -27.38
C GLU A 471 0.72 -48.05 -26.94
N GLN A 472 0.52 -47.73 -25.65
CA GLN A 472 -0.74 -47.18 -25.17
C GLN A 472 -1.14 -45.89 -25.88
N TRP A 473 -0.16 -45.04 -26.23
CA TRP A 473 -0.39 -43.79 -26.98
C TRP A 473 -0.47 -44.03 -28.48
N GLN A 474 -0.41 -45.28 -28.95
CA GLN A 474 -0.43 -45.64 -30.36
C GLN A 474 0.69 -44.95 -31.18
N ILE A 475 1.84 -44.74 -30.54
CA ILE A 475 3.04 -44.15 -31.15
C ILE A 475 3.98 -45.26 -31.61
N LYS A 476 4.34 -45.24 -32.89
CA LYS A 476 5.32 -46.16 -33.49
C LYS A 476 6.70 -45.50 -33.51
N PRO A 477 7.62 -45.83 -32.62
CA PRO A 477 8.95 -45.22 -32.62
C PRO A 477 9.81 -45.77 -33.77
N LYS A 478 10.62 -44.87 -34.36
CA LYS A 478 11.79 -45.24 -35.20
C LYS A 478 13.03 -45.34 -34.33
N THR A 479 13.20 -44.42 -33.41
CA THR A 479 14.37 -44.34 -32.51
C THR A 479 13.95 -43.76 -31.19
N ILE A 480 14.51 -44.28 -30.11
CA ILE A 480 14.35 -43.79 -28.73
C ILE A 480 15.72 -43.44 -28.18
N ILE A 481 15.94 -42.23 -27.72
CA ILE A 481 17.21 -41.75 -27.15
C ILE A 481 16.92 -41.14 -25.79
N GLN A 482 17.56 -41.64 -24.73
CA GLN A 482 17.55 -40.95 -23.45
C GLN A 482 18.28 -39.60 -23.61
N SER A 483 17.67 -38.50 -23.16
CA SER A 483 18.16 -37.16 -23.51
C SER A 483 18.75 -36.45 -22.30
N MET A 484 17.93 -35.86 -21.45
CA MET A 484 18.44 -35.06 -20.33
C MET A 484 17.63 -35.25 -19.05
N ASP A 485 18.31 -35.07 -17.93
CA ASP A 485 17.70 -35.01 -16.62
C ASP A 485 17.65 -33.55 -16.13
N LYS A 486 16.57 -33.19 -15.46
CA LYS A 486 16.40 -31.86 -14.92
C LYS A 486 15.60 -31.87 -13.63
N LYS A 487 15.98 -31.00 -12.69
CA LYS A 487 15.16 -30.68 -11.53
C LYS A 487 14.49 -29.31 -11.71
N HIS A 488 13.24 -29.23 -11.32
CA HIS A 488 12.52 -27.96 -11.27
C HIS A 488 11.81 -27.80 -9.93
N VAL A 489 11.99 -26.64 -9.29
CA VAL A 489 11.50 -26.36 -7.95
C VAL A 489 10.36 -25.35 -8.00
N PHE A 490 9.18 -25.78 -7.59
CA PHE A 490 8.03 -24.93 -7.32
C PHE A 490 7.95 -24.58 -5.82
N THR A 491 7.00 -23.78 -5.44
CA THR A 491 6.83 -23.37 -4.02
C THR A 491 6.64 -24.56 -3.08
N HIS A 492 5.82 -25.55 -3.45
CA HIS A 492 5.43 -26.66 -2.60
C HIS A 492 5.86 -28.04 -3.13
N ILE A 493 6.32 -28.10 -4.38
CA ILE A 493 6.65 -29.34 -5.10
C ILE A 493 8.01 -29.16 -5.76
N GLU A 494 8.79 -30.23 -5.81
CA GLU A 494 10.02 -30.37 -6.59
C GLU A 494 9.83 -31.50 -7.58
N TRP A 495 10.02 -31.21 -8.89
CA TRP A 495 10.01 -32.23 -9.93
C TRP A 495 11.44 -32.67 -10.25
N GLU A 496 11.67 -34.00 -10.16
CA GLU A 496 12.82 -34.69 -10.75
C GLU A 496 12.35 -35.25 -12.10
N MET A 497 12.94 -34.79 -13.19
CA MET A 497 12.48 -35.11 -14.54
C MET A 497 13.62 -35.74 -15.34
N SER A 498 13.33 -36.86 -16.02
CA SER A 498 14.16 -37.44 -17.06
C SER A 498 13.42 -37.34 -18.41
N SER A 499 14.13 -37.25 -19.50
CA SER A 499 13.51 -37.18 -20.81
C SER A 499 14.04 -38.16 -21.83
N TYR A 500 13.14 -38.54 -22.73
CA TYR A 500 13.45 -39.31 -23.93
C TYR A 500 13.04 -38.52 -25.18
N LEU A 501 13.94 -38.47 -26.14
CA LEU A 501 13.64 -38.03 -27.51
C LEU A 501 13.21 -39.28 -28.32
N VAL A 502 12.00 -39.22 -28.90
CA VAL A 502 11.40 -40.32 -29.66
C VAL A 502 11.11 -39.82 -31.07
N LEU A 503 11.83 -40.38 -32.02
CA LEU A 503 11.54 -40.16 -33.42
C LEU A 503 10.41 -41.11 -33.84
N CYS A 504 9.28 -40.55 -34.31
CA CYS A 504 8.06 -41.30 -34.65
C CYS A 504 7.98 -41.61 -36.16
N LYS A 505 7.31 -42.70 -36.52
CA LYS A 505 7.03 -43.07 -37.91
C LYS A 505 5.86 -42.24 -38.49
N GLU A 506 4.91 -41.94 -37.65
CA GLU A 506 3.67 -41.23 -38.02
C GLU A 506 3.18 -40.38 -36.83
N LYS A 507 2.39 -39.35 -37.10
CA LYS A 507 1.77 -38.50 -36.13
C LYS A 507 0.49 -39.14 -35.59
N ASN A 508 0.25 -39.04 -34.29
CA ASN A 508 -1.00 -39.46 -33.66
C ASN A 508 -1.89 -38.25 -33.37
N GLY A 509 -3.21 -38.41 -33.56
CA GLY A 509 -4.21 -37.34 -33.42
C GLY A 509 -4.48 -36.86 -31.99
N ASP A 510 -4.03 -37.58 -30.97
CA ASP A 510 -4.23 -37.18 -29.56
C ASP A 510 -3.31 -36.03 -29.09
N PHE A 511 -2.34 -35.66 -29.94
CA PHE A 511 -1.40 -34.60 -29.68
C PHE A 511 -1.49 -33.48 -30.72
N LEU A 512 -1.20 -32.26 -30.30
CA LEU A 512 -0.98 -31.16 -31.22
C LEU A 512 0.48 -31.18 -31.68
N TRP A 513 0.68 -31.31 -33.01
CA TRP A 513 2.00 -31.30 -33.59
C TRP A 513 2.37 -29.93 -34.12
N VAL A 514 3.47 -29.37 -33.62
CA VAL A 514 3.90 -28.01 -33.89
C VAL A 514 5.35 -27.96 -34.32
N THR A 515 5.69 -27.01 -35.18
CA THR A 515 7.09 -26.72 -35.50
C THR A 515 7.78 -26.06 -34.29
N LYS A 516 9.09 -26.08 -34.27
CA LYS A 516 9.87 -25.40 -33.22
C LYS A 516 9.55 -23.91 -33.17
N ARG A 517 9.38 -23.28 -34.35
CA ARG A 517 9.02 -21.87 -34.44
C ARG A 517 7.64 -21.59 -33.82
N GLN A 518 6.64 -22.38 -34.15
CA GLN A 518 5.31 -22.27 -33.53
C GLN A 518 5.36 -22.48 -32.03
N LEU A 519 6.12 -23.46 -31.54
CA LEU A 519 6.29 -23.70 -30.11
C LEU A 519 6.88 -22.47 -29.39
N GLU A 520 7.83 -21.79 -30.01
CA GLU A 520 8.49 -20.62 -29.47
C GLU A 520 7.64 -19.34 -29.58
N GLU A 521 6.86 -19.17 -30.65
CA GLU A 521 6.10 -17.95 -30.91
C GLU A 521 4.65 -18.01 -30.38
N ASP A 522 3.96 -19.14 -30.52
CA ASP A 522 2.50 -19.20 -30.30
C ASP A 522 2.10 -19.86 -28.99
N PHE A 523 2.88 -20.80 -28.47
CA PHE A 523 2.48 -21.62 -27.31
C PHE A 523 3.25 -21.26 -26.04
N ALA A 524 2.51 -21.03 -24.94
CA ALA A 524 3.11 -20.76 -23.65
C ALA A 524 3.58 -22.05 -22.97
N LEU A 525 4.90 -22.26 -22.93
CA LEU A 525 5.52 -23.41 -22.31
C LEU A 525 6.08 -23.05 -20.92
N PRO A 526 5.65 -23.72 -19.82
CA PRO A 526 6.20 -23.46 -18.49
C PRO A 526 7.72 -23.60 -18.44
N THR A 527 8.38 -22.81 -17.61
CA THR A 527 9.84 -22.86 -17.42
C THR A 527 10.36 -24.26 -17.06
N ALA A 528 9.53 -25.10 -16.41
CA ALA A 528 9.85 -26.47 -16.11
C ALA A 528 10.15 -27.29 -17.38
N PHE A 529 9.42 -27.03 -18.47
CA PHE A 529 9.55 -27.74 -19.75
C PHE A 529 10.47 -27.03 -20.76
N LYS A 530 10.67 -25.72 -20.62
CA LYS A 530 11.44 -24.89 -21.58
C LYS A 530 12.88 -25.40 -21.85
N ALA A 531 13.51 -26.08 -20.88
CA ALA A 531 14.84 -26.63 -21.08
C ALA A 531 14.85 -27.79 -22.09
N PHE A 532 13.76 -28.56 -22.14
CA PHE A 532 13.66 -29.72 -23.02
C PHE A 532 13.45 -29.32 -24.49
N SER A 533 12.95 -28.11 -24.77
CA SER A 533 12.85 -27.62 -26.16
C SER A 533 14.23 -27.43 -26.82
N LYS A 534 15.30 -27.28 -26.02
CA LYS A 534 16.68 -27.11 -26.54
C LYS A 534 17.26 -28.37 -27.19
N VAL A 535 16.75 -29.54 -26.80
CA VAL A 535 17.22 -30.83 -27.32
C VAL A 535 16.38 -31.32 -28.48
N LEU A 536 15.34 -30.56 -28.87
CA LEU A 536 14.61 -30.85 -30.11
C LEU A 536 15.52 -30.62 -31.32
N PRO A 537 15.53 -31.51 -32.32
CA PRO A 537 16.33 -31.36 -33.52
C PRO A 537 16.07 -30.01 -34.23
N LEU A 538 17.15 -29.33 -34.65
CA LEU A 538 17.06 -28.01 -35.31
C LEU A 538 16.43 -28.11 -36.73
N GLU A 539 16.64 -29.22 -37.43
CA GLU A 539 16.02 -29.59 -38.69
C GLU A 539 16.01 -31.13 -38.81
N MET A 540 14.90 -31.71 -39.14
CA MET A 540 14.88 -33.03 -39.74
C MET A 540 14.53 -32.85 -41.23
N LYS A 541 15.57 -33.01 -42.07
CA LYS A 541 15.38 -33.27 -43.48
C LYS A 541 14.75 -34.63 -43.70
#